data_5d066241f4730e00d49cb760dbc29ac9
#
_entry.id   5d066241f4730e00d49cb760dbc29ac9
#
_cell.length_a   1.000
_cell.length_b   1.000
_cell.length_c   1.000
_cell.angle_alpha   90.00
_cell.angle_beta   90.00
_cell.angle_gamma   90.00
#
_symmetry.space_group_name_H-M   'P 1'
#
loop_
_entity.id
_entity.type
_entity.pdbx_description
1 polymer ?
#
loop_
_entity_poly.entity_id
_entity_poly.type
_entity_poly.pdbx_seq_one_letter_code
_entity_poly.pdbx_strand_id
1 'polypeptide(L)'
;TIGDNDDIFISARQASVAALLAIETMSEIPIDQQPHLSTQLQVGSFGYVSPYLRYVQRLSDRFTLQAMGEYTYAENDYPFILHNGKYATHERRTNSRMNSGHGELNMHWMMGRRADGMSRSQLWAQLYYYDNDRQLPGIVRYYTNVTAEQLHDRNAFAQARWQARSLDDHWMLKVQAKMNWASSAYQ
;
A
#
# COMPACT_ATOMS: atom_id res chain seq x y z
N THR A 1 -1.53 -12.56 -13.27
CA THR A 1 -1.98 -13.71 -14.05
C THR A 1 -3.16 -14.38 -13.36
N ILE A 2 -4.21 -14.71 -14.10
CA ILE A 2 -5.34 -15.53 -13.62
C ILE A 2 -5.14 -16.91 -14.25
N GLY A 3 -4.98 -17.96 -13.45
CA GLY A 3 -4.80 -19.32 -13.95
C GLY A 3 -3.96 -20.19 -13.02
N ASP A 4 -3.57 -21.33 -13.48
CA ASP A 4 -2.66 -22.22 -12.77
C ASP A 4 -1.33 -21.48 -12.55
N ASN A 5 -0.90 -21.46 -11.30
CA ASN A 5 0.37 -20.87 -10.95
C ASN A 5 1.46 -21.93 -11.12
N ASP A 6 2.34 -21.76 -12.11
CA ASP A 6 3.50 -22.61 -12.34
C ASP A 6 4.57 -22.47 -11.23
N ASP A 7 4.34 -21.65 -10.22
CA ASP A 7 5.25 -21.52 -9.09
C ASP A 7 5.10 -22.74 -8.16
N ILE A 8 6.07 -23.64 -8.18
CA ILE A 8 6.17 -24.83 -7.32
C ILE A 8 6.18 -24.51 -5.80
N PHE A 9 6.30 -23.23 -5.42
CA PHE A 9 6.30 -22.77 -4.05
C PHE A 9 4.94 -22.15 -3.64
N ILE A 10 3.85 -22.79 -4.04
CA ILE A 10 2.51 -22.41 -3.62
C ILE A 10 2.37 -22.66 -2.11
N SER A 11 1.90 -21.69 -1.36
CA SER A 11 1.57 -21.91 0.06
C SER A 11 0.40 -22.88 0.20
N ALA A 12 0.34 -23.63 1.31
CA ALA A 12 -0.77 -24.56 1.57
C ALA A 12 -2.15 -23.89 1.50
N ARG A 13 -2.26 -22.60 1.82
CA ARG A 13 -3.48 -21.80 1.64
C ARG A 13 -3.86 -21.58 0.19
N GLN A 14 -2.87 -21.41 -0.68
CA GLN A 14 -3.10 -21.19 -2.11
C GLN A 14 -3.46 -22.48 -2.82
N ALA A 15 -2.92 -23.62 -2.35
CA ALA A 15 -3.23 -24.94 -2.93
C ALA A 15 -4.68 -25.39 -2.69
N SER A 16 -5.39 -24.77 -1.74
CA SER A 16 -6.78 -25.11 -1.39
C SER A 16 -7.84 -24.28 -2.13
N VAL A 17 -7.45 -23.35 -3.01
CA VAL A 17 -8.38 -22.47 -3.75
C VAL A 17 -8.50 -22.90 -5.20
N ALA A 18 -9.71 -22.79 -5.74
CA ALA A 18 -10.01 -23.16 -7.13
C ALA A 18 -9.41 -22.20 -8.17
N ALA A 19 -9.06 -20.98 -7.76
CA ALA A 19 -8.40 -19.98 -8.60
C ALA A 19 -7.50 -19.08 -7.77
N LEU A 20 -6.34 -18.73 -8.31
CA LEU A 20 -5.38 -17.79 -7.70
C LEU A 20 -5.24 -16.56 -8.60
N LEU A 21 -5.46 -15.38 -8.03
CA LEU A 21 -5.09 -14.11 -8.65
C LEU A 21 -3.72 -13.69 -8.08
N ALA A 22 -2.67 -13.85 -8.85
CA ALA A 22 -1.35 -13.31 -8.53
C ALA A 22 -1.22 -11.92 -9.19
N ILE A 23 -1.11 -10.88 -8.36
CA ILE A 23 -0.81 -9.52 -8.79
C ILE A 23 0.68 -9.30 -8.47
N GLU A 24 1.49 -9.28 -9.51
CA GLU A 24 2.89 -8.90 -9.41
C GLU A 24 3.03 -7.44 -9.84
N THR A 25 3.37 -6.57 -8.91
CA THR A 25 3.79 -5.21 -9.22
C THR A 25 5.25 -5.25 -9.65
N MET A 26 5.51 -5.22 -10.94
CA MET A 26 6.87 -5.01 -11.44
C MET A 26 7.27 -3.57 -11.13
N SER A 27 8.11 -3.39 -10.13
CA SER A 27 8.87 -2.16 -9.99
C SER A 27 9.80 -2.04 -11.20
N GLU A 28 9.62 -1.04 -12.03
CA GLU A 28 10.61 -0.69 -13.05
C GLU A 28 11.92 -0.38 -12.33
N ILE A 29 12.90 -1.28 -12.48
CA ILE A 29 14.24 -1.06 -11.94
C ILE A 29 14.95 -0.14 -12.93
N PRO A 30 15.40 1.05 -12.51
CA PRO A 30 16.12 1.95 -13.39
C PRO A 30 17.38 1.27 -13.94
N ILE A 31 17.65 1.47 -15.21
CA ILE A 31 18.87 0.96 -15.86
C ILE A 31 20.07 1.80 -15.41
N ASP A 32 19.86 3.09 -15.19
CA ASP A 32 20.87 4.04 -14.72
C ASP A 32 20.93 4.12 -13.18
N GLN A 33 21.92 4.79 -12.65
CA GLN A 33 22.09 5.03 -11.21
C GLN A 33 21.54 6.40 -10.78
N GLN A 34 20.84 7.10 -11.68
CA GLN A 34 20.29 8.40 -11.35
C GLN A 34 19.03 8.27 -10.47
N PRO A 35 18.81 9.22 -9.58
CA PRO A 35 17.58 9.27 -8.79
C PRO A 35 16.39 9.66 -9.68
N HIS A 36 15.34 8.85 -9.66
CA HIS A 36 14.06 9.13 -10.31
C HIS A 36 13.03 9.54 -9.26
N LEU A 37 12.57 10.78 -9.35
CA LEU A 37 11.57 11.35 -8.46
C LEU A 37 10.28 11.59 -9.25
N SER A 38 9.18 11.05 -8.77
CA SER A 38 7.84 11.30 -9.31
C SER A 38 6.96 11.89 -8.22
N THR A 39 6.27 12.98 -8.54
CA THR A 39 5.36 13.64 -7.62
C THR A 39 4.01 13.81 -8.28
N GLN A 40 2.95 13.67 -7.51
CA GLN A 40 1.59 13.93 -7.95
C GLN A 40 0.84 14.68 -6.84
N LEU A 41 0.05 15.66 -7.22
CA LEU A 41 -0.87 16.34 -6.31
C LEU A 41 -2.27 16.21 -6.88
N GLN A 42 -3.17 15.65 -6.10
CA GLN A 42 -4.60 15.62 -6.40
C GLN A 42 -5.31 16.62 -5.48
N VAL A 43 -6.19 17.41 -6.05
CA VAL A 43 -7.06 18.32 -5.31
C VAL A 43 -8.49 18.15 -5.79
N GLY A 44 -9.43 18.29 -4.88
CA GLY A 44 -10.84 18.09 -5.19
C GLY A 44 -11.76 18.92 -4.31
N SER A 45 -13.05 18.74 -4.50
CA SER A 45 -14.08 19.41 -3.71
C SER A 45 -14.02 19.01 -2.23
N PHE A 46 -14.57 19.84 -1.38
CA PHE A 46 -14.70 19.61 0.07
C PHE A 46 -13.37 19.40 0.80
N GLY A 47 -12.37 20.20 0.41
CA GLY A 47 -11.04 20.17 1.05
C GLY A 47 -10.21 18.95 0.72
N TYR A 48 -10.54 18.20 -0.34
CA TYR A 48 -9.73 17.02 -0.73
C TYR A 48 -8.37 17.44 -1.27
N VAL A 49 -7.31 16.92 -0.66
CA VAL A 49 -5.91 17.10 -1.08
C VAL A 49 -5.18 15.78 -0.87
N SER A 50 -4.49 15.31 -1.92
CA SER A 50 -3.69 14.08 -1.85
C SER A 50 -2.37 14.25 -2.59
N PRO A 51 -1.29 14.64 -1.88
CA PRO A 51 0.08 14.58 -2.40
C PRO A 51 0.61 13.15 -2.40
N TYR A 52 1.30 12.81 -3.46
CA TYR A 52 2.01 11.55 -3.65
C TYR A 52 3.45 11.82 -4.05
N LEU A 53 4.37 11.03 -3.50
CA LEU A 53 5.79 11.06 -3.79
C LEU A 53 6.30 9.64 -4.03
N ARG A 54 7.06 9.45 -5.10
CA ARG A 54 7.79 8.21 -5.37
C ARG A 54 9.22 8.52 -5.72
N TYR A 55 10.13 7.87 -5.05
CA TYR A 55 11.56 7.93 -5.29
C TYR A 55 12.08 6.55 -5.65
N VAL A 56 12.84 6.43 -6.72
CA VAL A 56 13.50 5.18 -7.15
C VAL A 56 14.94 5.50 -7.52
N GLN A 57 15.89 4.73 -6.98
CA GLN A 57 17.28 4.86 -7.34
C GLN A 57 18.00 3.51 -7.30
N ARG A 58 18.81 3.26 -8.31
CA ARG A 58 19.80 2.21 -8.30
C ARG A 58 21.09 2.74 -7.67
N LEU A 59 21.25 2.51 -6.35
CA LEU A 59 22.39 3.02 -5.58
C LEU A 59 23.72 2.35 -5.97
N SER A 60 23.66 1.14 -6.51
CA SER A 60 24.80 0.42 -7.07
C SER A 60 24.31 -0.59 -8.10
N ASP A 61 25.25 -1.23 -8.82
CA ASP A 61 24.92 -2.31 -9.76
C ASP A 61 24.18 -3.49 -9.12
N ARG A 62 24.14 -3.54 -7.79
CA ARG A 62 23.58 -4.65 -7.02
C ARG A 62 22.46 -4.23 -6.08
N PHE A 63 22.25 -2.95 -5.87
CA PHE A 63 21.27 -2.49 -4.88
C PHE A 63 20.37 -1.39 -5.44
N THR A 64 19.09 -1.66 -5.41
CA THR A 64 18.05 -0.70 -5.80
C THR A 64 17.14 -0.42 -4.61
N LEU A 65 16.81 0.84 -4.42
CA LEU A 65 15.92 1.36 -3.40
C LEU A 65 14.74 2.06 -4.08
N GLN A 66 13.55 1.78 -3.59
CA GLN A 66 12.34 2.53 -3.93
C GLN A 66 11.63 2.92 -2.64
N ALA A 67 11.29 4.20 -2.53
CA ALA A 67 10.46 4.71 -1.45
C ALA A 67 9.25 5.42 -2.06
N MET A 68 8.09 5.23 -1.48
CA MET A 68 6.90 5.99 -1.85
C MET A 68 6.08 6.36 -0.62
N GLY A 69 5.36 7.46 -0.74
CA GLY A 69 4.44 7.92 0.28
C GLY A 69 3.29 8.69 -0.34
N GLU A 70 2.14 8.55 0.25
CA GLU A 70 0.94 9.29 -0.08
C GLU A 70 0.27 9.74 1.21
N TYR A 71 -0.26 10.93 1.17
CA TYR A 71 -1.09 11.46 2.24
C TYR A 71 -2.39 11.96 1.63
N THR A 72 -3.50 11.66 2.24
CA THR A 72 -4.82 12.11 1.81
C THR A 72 -5.52 12.82 2.96
N TYR A 73 -5.93 14.05 2.69
CA TYR A 73 -6.80 14.81 3.56
C TYR A 73 -8.11 15.13 2.84
N ALA A 74 -9.22 15.03 3.54
CA ALA A 74 -10.51 15.49 3.07
C ALA A 74 -11.38 15.97 4.24
N GLU A 75 -11.94 17.16 4.13
CA GLU A 75 -12.91 17.67 5.10
C GLU A 75 -14.26 16.97 4.95
N ASN A 76 -14.65 16.65 3.72
CA ASN A 76 -15.89 15.96 3.35
C ASN A 76 -17.17 16.64 3.87
N ASP A 77 -17.13 17.94 4.07
CA ASP A 77 -18.22 18.78 4.59
C ASP A 77 -19.26 19.16 3.52
N TYR A 78 -19.59 18.21 2.63
CA TYR A 78 -20.48 18.48 1.49
C TYR A 78 -21.88 18.95 1.91
N PRO A 79 -22.49 19.89 1.15
CA PRO A 79 -23.86 20.30 1.38
C PRO A 79 -24.85 19.22 0.89
N PHE A 80 -25.95 19.10 1.60
CA PHE A 80 -27.05 18.23 1.20
C PHE A 80 -28.40 18.84 1.62
N ILE A 81 -29.49 18.33 1.02
CA ILE A 81 -30.84 18.75 1.38
C ILE A 81 -31.46 17.64 2.23
N LEU A 82 -31.86 18.02 3.44
CA LEU A 82 -32.59 17.12 4.32
C LEU A 82 -34.09 17.34 4.15
N HIS A 83 -34.79 16.29 3.70
CA HIS A 83 -36.25 16.30 3.58
C HIS A 83 -36.89 15.66 4.80
N ASN A 84 -37.81 16.38 5.41
CA ASN A 84 -38.67 15.89 6.51
C ASN A 84 -40.13 16.24 6.23
N GLY A 85 -40.84 15.31 5.61
CA GLY A 85 -42.20 15.56 5.16
C GLY A 85 -42.27 16.69 4.11
N LYS A 86 -42.91 17.78 4.43
CA LYS A 86 -43.04 18.96 3.56
C LYS A 86 -41.91 19.99 3.72
N TYR A 87 -41.04 19.78 4.69
CA TYR A 87 -39.91 20.69 4.98
C TYR A 87 -38.63 20.19 4.32
N ALA A 88 -37.87 21.13 3.76
CA ALA A 88 -36.53 20.88 3.23
C ALA A 88 -35.58 21.91 3.84
N THR A 89 -34.47 21.43 4.42
CA THR A 89 -33.40 22.28 4.96
C THR A 89 -32.10 22.00 4.24
N HIS A 90 -31.29 23.04 4.06
CA HIS A 90 -29.94 22.93 3.52
C HIS A 90 -28.98 22.72 4.70
N GLU A 91 -28.36 21.56 4.69
CA GLU A 91 -27.42 21.15 5.75
C GLU A 91 -26.02 20.92 5.16
N ARG A 92 -25.01 20.88 6.03
CA ARG A 92 -23.68 20.42 5.69
C ARG A 92 -23.32 19.17 6.49
N ARG A 93 -22.60 18.25 5.85
CA ARG A 93 -22.14 17.05 6.53
C ARG A 93 -21.11 17.42 7.59
N THR A 94 -21.32 16.92 8.81
CA THR A 94 -20.42 17.08 9.94
C THR A 94 -19.80 15.75 10.31
N ASN A 95 -18.68 15.77 11.04
CA ASN A 95 -17.97 14.57 11.49
C ASN A 95 -17.61 13.61 10.33
N SER A 96 -17.05 14.16 9.26
CA SER A 96 -16.74 13.42 8.03
C SER A 96 -15.29 13.58 7.57
N ARG A 97 -14.46 14.29 8.34
CA ARG A 97 -13.05 14.50 8.04
C ARG A 97 -12.29 13.18 8.01
N MET A 98 -11.38 13.09 7.06
CA MET A 98 -10.48 11.96 6.90
C MET A 98 -9.04 12.45 6.77
N ASN A 99 -8.15 11.81 7.52
CA ASN A 99 -6.70 11.89 7.38
C ASN A 99 -6.17 10.48 7.14
N SER A 100 -5.51 10.27 6.04
CA SER A 100 -4.92 8.97 5.72
C SER A 100 -3.53 9.15 5.16
N GLY A 101 -2.61 8.32 5.56
CA GLY A 101 -1.26 8.31 5.03
C GLY A 101 -0.71 6.91 4.92
N HIS A 102 0.06 6.66 3.88
CA HIS A 102 0.83 5.43 3.80
C HIS A 102 2.23 5.69 3.26
N GLY A 103 3.15 4.83 3.67
CA GLY A 103 4.52 4.81 3.18
C GLY A 103 4.97 3.41 2.88
N GLU A 104 5.76 3.26 1.84
CA GLU A 104 6.32 1.99 1.41
C GLU A 104 7.79 2.16 1.07
N LEU A 105 8.60 1.19 1.51
CA LEU A 105 10.02 1.09 1.18
C LEU A 105 10.30 -0.29 0.60
N ASN A 106 10.77 -0.33 -0.64
CA ASN A 106 11.16 -1.54 -1.33
C ASN A 106 12.67 -1.55 -1.57
N MET A 107 13.29 -2.68 -1.28
CA MET A 107 14.71 -2.90 -1.47
C MET A 107 14.93 -4.16 -2.31
N HIS A 108 15.81 -4.07 -3.27
CA HIS A 108 16.27 -5.22 -4.05
C HIS A 108 17.80 -5.27 -4.03
N TRP A 109 18.33 -6.37 -3.53
CA TRP A 109 19.77 -6.60 -3.43
C TRP A 109 20.18 -7.85 -4.14
N MET A 110 21.06 -7.71 -5.13
CA MET A 110 21.69 -8.80 -5.88
C MET A 110 23.03 -9.14 -5.27
N MET A 111 23.19 -10.38 -4.81
CA MET A 111 24.39 -10.87 -4.13
C MET A 111 25.07 -11.95 -4.95
N GLY A 112 26.41 -11.85 -5.07
CA GLY A 112 27.21 -12.78 -5.85
C GLY A 112 26.96 -12.64 -7.35
N ARG A 113 27.97 -12.92 -8.16
CA ARG A 113 27.90 -12.88 -9.63
C ARG A 113 28.29 -14.26 -10.19
N ARG A 114 27.52 -14.73 -11.15
CA ARG A 114 27.86 -15.93 -11.93
C ARG A 114 28.75 -15.54 -13.10
N ALA A 115 29.38 -16.52 -13.72
CA ALA A 115 30.18 -16.32 -14.94
C ALA A 115 29.34 -15.80 -16.12
N ASP A 116 28.04 -16.10 -16.15
CA ASP A 116 27.05 -15.60 -17.12
C ASP A 116 26.53 -14.18 -16.82
N GLY A 117 27.03 -13.53 -15.76
CA GLY A 117 26.60 -12.20 -15.34
C GLY A 117 25.34 -12.17 -14.47
N MET A 118 24.63 -13.30 -14.31
CA MET A 118 23.45 -13.39 -13.46
C MET A 118 23.80 -13.38 -11.96
N SER A 119 22.88 -12.90 -11.15
CA SER A 119 23.02 -12.92 -9.69
C SER A 119 22.77 -14.33 -9.14
N ARG A 120 23.65 -14.81 -8.25
CA ARG A 120 23.50 -16.11 -7.56
C ARG A 120 22.46 -16.08 -6.46
N SER A 121 22.29 -14.94 -5.84
CA SER A 121 21.39 -14.74 -4.72
C SER A 121 20.76 -13.36 -4.80
N GLN A 122 19.50 -13.27 -4.47
CA GLN A 122 18.74 -12.03 -4.51
C GLN A 122 17.89 -11.91 -3.24
N LEU A 123 17.85 -10.72 -2.69
CA LEU A 123 17.01 -10.37 -1.56
C LEU A 123 16.07 -9.24 -1.98
N TRP A 124 14.80 -9.46 -1.81
CA TRP A 124 13.77 -8.42 -1.84
C TRP A 124 13.24 -8.21 -0.44
N ALA A 125 13.14 -6.97 -0.03
CA ALA A 125 12.53 -6.61 1.23
C ALA A 125 11.55 -5.47 1.00
N GLN A 126 10.44 -5.50 1.71
CA GLN A 126 9.41 -4.47 1.68
C GLN A 126 8.99 -4.14 3.09
N LEU A 127 8.92 -2.85 3.37
CA LEU A 127 8.32 -2.28 4.56
C LEU A 127 7.12 -1.44 4.13
N TYR A 128 6.04 -1.55 4.86
CA TYR A 128 4.81 -0.81 4.61
C TYR A 128 4.24 -0.30 5.93
N TYR A 129 3.77 0.92 5.93
CA TYR A 129 3.03 1.52 7.03
C TYR A 129 1.84 2.30 6.49
N TYR A 130 0.70 2.16 7.15
CA TYR A 130 -0.54 2.84 6.87
C TYR A 130 -1.15 3.35 8.17
N ASP A 131 -1.60 4.59 8.16
CA ASP A 131 -2.33 5.24 9.24
C ASP A 131 -3.56 5.94 8.65
N ASN A 132 -4.71 5.74 9.25
CA ASN A 132 -5.94 6.37 8.81
C ASN A 132 -6.78 6.76 10.03
N ASP A 133 -6.99 8.06 10.17
CA ASP A 133 -7.88 8.66 11.14
C ASP A 133 -9.07 9.26 10.41
N ARG A 134 -10.25 8.72 10.66
CA ARG A 134 -11.46 9.19 10.02
C ARG A 134 -12.58 9.39 11.04
N GLN A 135 -13.25 10.49 10.89
CA GLN A 135 -14.51 10.76 11.56
C GLN A 135 -15.63 9.94 10.89
N LEU A 136 -16.53 9.41 11.68
CA LEU A 136 -17.66 8.63 11.20
C LEU A 136 -18.92 9.47 11.28
N PRO A 137 -19.43 9.92 10.13
CA PRO A 137 -20.66 10.70 10.11
C PRO A 137 -21.84 9.80 10.48
N GLY A 138 -22.52 10.12 11.55
CA GLY A 138 -23.70 9.39 11.99
C GLY A 138 -24.91 9.56 11.09
N ILE A 139 -26.02 8.96 11.51
CA ILE A 139 -27.30 9.09 10.85
C ILE A 139 -27.78 10.53 10.92
N VAL A 140 -28.13 11.13 9.79
CA VAL A 140 -28.73 12.44 9.74
C VAL A 140 -30.17 12.33 10.24
N ARG A 141 -30.43 12.91 11.40
CA ARG A 141 -31.78 13.02 11.97
C ARG A 141 -32.11 14.48 12.21
N TYR A 142 -33.37 14.80 12.10
CA TYR A 142 -33.87 16.14 12.44
C TYR A 142 -33.59 16.42 13.92
N TYR A 143 -32.95 17.53 14.23
CA TYR A 143 -32.54 17.96 15.57
C TYR A 143 -31.48 17.11 16.30
N THR A 144 -30.81 16.23 15.65
CA THR A 144 -29.73 15.46 16.30
C THR A 144 -28.43 15.58 15.49
N ASN A 145 -27.53 16.43 15.96
CA ASN A 145 -26.18 16.63 15.42
C ASN A 145 -25.12 16.01 16.34
N VAL A 146 -25.39 14.84 16.89
CA VAL A 146 -24.47 14.24 17.85
C VAL A 146 -23.81 13.03 17.20
N THR A 147 -22.67 13.27 16.59
CA THR A 147 -21.74 12.20 16.25
C THR A 147 -20.32 12.71 16.42
N ALA A 148 -19.66 12.20 17.44
CA ALA A 148 -18.24 12.42 17.68
C ALA A 148 -17.43 11.12 17.43
N GLU A 149 -18.04 10.17 16.71
CA GLU A 149 -17.43 8.86 16.47
C GLU A 149 -16.23 8.99 15.55
N GLN A 150 -15.16 8.31 15.91
CA GLN A 150 -13.91 8.29 15.15
C GLN A 150 -13.40 6.87 15.04
N LEU A 151 -12.76 6.58 13.92
CA LEU A 151 -12.10 5.31 13.68
C LEU A 151 -10.65 5.58 13.28
N HIS A 152 -9.74 4.98 14.05
CA HIS A 152 -8.32 5.05 13.80
C HIS A 152 -7.78 3.67 13.46
N ASP A 153 -7.38 3.48 12.22
CA ASP A 153 -6.82 2.25 11.70
C ASP A 153 -5.33 2.40 11.40
N ARG A 154 -4.52 1.50 11.93
CA ARG A 154 -3.09 1.41 11.65
C ARG A 154 -2.75 0.03 11.15
N ASN A 155 -1.91 -0.02 10.14
CA ASN A 155 -1.41 -1.27 9.60
C ASN A 155 0.07 -1.13 9.25
N ALA A 156 0.87 -2.11 9.62
CA ALA A 156 2.26 -2.19 9.24
C ALA A 156 2.60 -3.62 8.83
N PHE A 157 3.41 -3.77 7.83
CA PHE A 157 4.01 -5.06 7.54
C PHE A 157 5.47 -4.92 7.09
N ALA A 158 6.23 -5.95 7.39
CA ALA A 158 7.55 -6.16 6.86
C ALA A 158 7.56 -7.54 6.19
N GLN A 159 8.06 -7.61 4.97
CA GLN A 159 8.27 -8.88 4.28
C GLN A 159 9.62 -8.91 3.62
N ALA A 160 10.21 -10.11 3.58
CA ALA A 160 11.46 -10.36 2.88
C ALA A 160 11.37 -11.68 2.11
N ARG A 161 11.93 -11.68 0.92
CA ARG A 161 12.09 -12.88 0.08
C ARG A 161 13.55 -12.99 -0.33
N TRP A 162 14.17 -14.06 0.07
CA TRP A 162 15.52 -14.41 -0.36
C TRP A 162 15.50 -15.61 -1.29
N GLN A 163 16.21 -15.51 -2.39
CA GLN A 163 16.36 -16.56 -3.37
C GLN A 163 17.84 -16.78 -3.64
N ALA A 164 18.28 -18.03 -3.60
CA ALA A 164 19.63 -18.42 -3.95
C ALA A 164 19.61 -19.60 -4.92
N ARG A 165 20.58 -19.61 -5.86
CA ARG A 165 20.79 -20.70 -6.81
C ARG A 165 22.19 -21.28 -6.64
N SER A 166 22.31 -22.61 -6.83
CA SER A 166 23.58 -23.30 -6.86
C SER A 166 24.46 -22.85 -8.05
N LEU A 167 25.76 -23.10 -7.95
CA LEU A 167 26.72 -22.82 -9.03
C LEU A 167 26.44 -23.58 -10.33
N ASP A 168 25.93 -24.76 -10.20
CA ASP A 168 25.65 -25.73 -11.26
C ASP A 168 24.16 -25.80 -11.63
N ASP A 169 23.33 -24.86 -11.07
CA ASP A 169 21.88 -24.78 -11.27
C ASP A 169 21.07 -26.03 -10.86
N HIS A 170 21.68 -26.95 -10.13
CA HIS A 170 20.99 -28.17 -9.71
C HIS A 170 19.95 -27.93 -8.63
N TRP A 171 20.06 -26.85 -7.86
CA TRP A 171 19.04 -26.50 -6.85
C TRP A 171 18.85 -24.99 -6.71
N MET A 172 17.66 -24.64 -6.33
CA MET A 172 17.25 -23.28 -5.99
C MET A 172 16.55 -23.30 -4.63
N LEU A 173 16.97 -22.38 -3.75
CA LEU A 173 16.34 -22.15 -2.44
C LEU A 173 15.61 -20.82 -2.47
N LYS A 174 14.35 -20.83 -2.05
CA LYS A 174 13.56 -19.61 -1.76
C LYS A 174 13.14 -19.62 -0.30
N VAL A 175 13.38 -18.53 0.39
CA VAL A 175 12.93 -18.30 1.77
C VAL A 175 12.11 -17.01 1.78
N GLN A 176 10.93 -17.08 2.39
CA GLN A 176 10.05 -15.92 2.53
C GLN A 176 9.65 -15.79 4.00
N ALA A 177 9.65 -14.54 4.47
CA ALA A 177 9.17 -14.17 5.79
C ALA A 177 8.26 -12.95 5.68
N LYS A 178 7.18 -12.94 6.44
CA LYS A 178 6.28 -11.78 6.55
C LYS A 178 5.80 -11.63 7.99
N MET A 179 5.87 -10.39 8.46
CA MET A 179 5.31 -9.98 9.74
C MET A 179 4.26 -8.90 9.48
N ASN A 180 3.09 -9.01 10.11
CA ASN A 180 2.03 -8.01 10.04
C ASN A 180 1.70 -7.53 11.45
N TRP A 181 1.42 -6.26 11.55
CA TRP A 181 0.83 -5.63 12.72
C TRP A 181 -0.36 -4.78 12.28
N ALA A 182 -1.45 -4.87 12.99
CA ALA A 182 -2.65 -4.07 12.73
C ALA A 182 -3.27 -3.65 14.06
N SER A 183 -3.79 -2.44 14.10
CA SER A 183 -4.52 -1.88 15.23
C SER A 183 -5.71 -1.09 14.70
N SER A 184 -6.86 -1.27 15.30
CA SER A 184 -8.07 -0.49 15.01
C SER A 184 -8.65 -0.01 16.34
N ALA A 185 -8.87 1.28 16.46
CA ALA A 185 -9.46 1.92 17.62
C ALA A 185 -10.70 2.70 17.22
N TYR A 186 -11.80 2.41 17.87
CA TYR A 186 -13.07 3.11 17.72
C TYR A 186 -13.35 3.91 18.99
N GLN A 187 -13.73 5.18 18.84
CA GLN A 187 -14.04 6.11 19.92
C GLN A 187 -15.38 6.80 19.67
#